data_223a794fc5b8419547f7e635033da65a
#
_entry.id   223a794fc5b8419547f7e635033da65a
#
_cell.length_a   1.000
_cell.length_b   1.000
_cell.length_c   1.000
_cell.angle_alpha   90.00
_cell.angle_beta   90.00
_cell.angle_gamma   90.00
#
_symmetry.space_group_name_H-M   'P 1'
#
loop_
_entity.id
_entity.type
_entity.pdbx_description
1 polymer ?
#
loop_
_entity_poly.entity_id
_entity_poly.type
_entity_poly.pdbx_seq_one_letter_code
_entity_poly.pdbx_strand_id
1 'polypeptide(L)'
;MQEKKLGLPSIVATGVGLIIATSCLLSIGQGASTIGLPFIITMAIACAFNILTAFSICELNALMPNLTGGMAQYTLACFGPFVSIVITVGGYLTCQTIMGSSEAAMFGNTLSNVLTGVPIPGSVYSIVLILILLGLNLFGVDMFAKVQNIVAYGLIGSLLFLGIMGTIKLGTGQVVEQPAVLSSKPGDVFSLLGLAFFLFIGVEFIVPISTQVKNPRKKVPLGMVISLVAILVMQIFMVIGFSHYTPWDELGVSTVPHILYGSLLYGKVGTIWMTVISLLAVISTLNTAMFSIAQICSGMAKIQLLPSVFMRKNKRGTPYVGLLLVAAAMILINITGLSTSDQLTFLILTGCTFWIFSYIILHFDVLILRKRLPKAPRTFKLPFGPLIPIIGIIGNGFMIYNIAVSYTHLRAHETPEH
;
A
#
# COMPACT_ATOMS: atom_id res chain seq x y z
N MET A 1 -30.04 14.60 -4.60
CA MET A 1 -29.34 13.66 -5.48
C MET A 1 -28.97 12.43 -4.65
N GLN A 2 -29.48 11.23 -4.99
CA GLN A 2 -29.01 10.00 -4.33
C GLN A 2 -27.52 9.83 -4.60
N GLU A 3 -26.69 9.80 -3.55
CA GLU A 3 -25.27 9.49 -3.66
C GLU A 3 -25.12 8.12 -4.34
N LYS A 4 -24.46 8.10 -5.48
CA LYS A 4 -24.20 6.86 -6.25
C LYS A 4 -23.29 5.97 -5.43
N LYS A 5 -23.79 4.86 -4.92
CA LYS A 5 -23.02 3.94 -4.09
C LYS A 5 -21.98 3.15 -4.91
N LEU A 6 -20.78 3.02 -4.37
CA LEU A 6 -19.66 2.31 -4.98
C LEU A 6 -19.97 0.82 -5.19
N GLY A 7 -19.54 0.29 -6.32
CA GLY A 7 -19.60 -1.13 -6.68
C GLY A 7 -18.35 -1.91 -6.27
N LEU A 8 -18.36 -3.23 -6.48
CA LEU A 8 -17.21 -4.11 -6.26
C LEU A 8 -15.96 -3.68 -7.06
N PRO A 9 -16.07 -3.28 -8.36
CA PRO A 9 -14.90 -2.82 -9.10
C PRO A 9 -14.20 -1.63 -8.42
N SER A 10 -14.93 -0.63 -7.93
CA SER A 10 -14.33 0.53 -7.26
C SER A 10 -13.64 0.15 -5.94
N ILE A 11 -14.16 -0.86 -5.22
CA ILE A 11 -13.53 -1.37 -4.00
C ILE A 11 -12.19 -2.05 -4.34
N VAL A 12 -12.20 -2.91 -5.35
CA VAL A 12 -10.97 -3.59 -5.83
C VAL A 12 -9.95 -2.55 -6.33
N ALA A 13 -10.38 -1.56 -7.13
CA ALA A 13 -9.52 -0.49 -7.58
C ALA A 13 -8.92 0.33 -6.44
N THR A 14 -9.68 0.57 -5.36
CA THR A 14 -9.17 1.25 -4.16
C THR A 14 -8.12 0.42 -3.45
N GLY A 15 -8.36 -0.88 -3.24
CA GLY A 15 -7.40 -1.78 -2.59
C GLY A 15 -6.13 -1.95 -3.41
N VAL A 16 -6.25 -2.25 -4.70
CA VAL A 16 -5.11 -2.37 -5.62
C VAL A 16 -4.33 -1.06 -5.70
N GLY A 17 -5.04 0.04 -5.84
CA GLY A 17 -4.42 1.33 -6.13
C GLY A 17 -3.68 1.97 -4.96
N LEU A 18 -3.96 1.59 -3.71
CA LEU A 18 -3.13 2.01 -2.59
C LEU A 18 -1.86 1.15 -2.51
N ILE A 19 -2.01 -0.17 -2.71
CA ILE A 19 -0.93 -1.13 -2.49
C ILE A 19 0.13 -1.04 -3.60
N ILE A 20 -0.27 -0.91 -4.87
CA ILE A 20 0.70 -0.83 -5.98
C ILE A 20 1.23 0.60 -6.09
N ALA A 21 2.29 0.88 -5.35
CA ALA A 21 3.06 2.11 -5.37
C ALA A 21 4.40 1.89 -6.12
N THR A 22 5.11 2.95 -6.44
CA THR A 22 6.43 2.84 -7.08
C THR A 22 7.43 2.16 -6.16
N SER A 23 7.38 2.43 -4.86
CA SER A 23 8.17 1.74 -3.83
C SER A 23 7.89 0.23 -3.79
N CYS A 24 6.65 -0.18 -4.07
CA CYS A 24 6.27 -1.59 -4.21
C CYS A 24 6.97 -2.24 -5.42
N LEU A 25 7.00 -1.56 -6.57
CA LEU A 25 7.68 -2.03 -7.77
C LEU A 25 9.20 -2.14 -7.56
N LEU A 26 9.79 -1.23 -6.79
CA LEU A 26 11.19 -1.31 -6.36
C LEU A 26 11.42 -2.55 -5.47
N SER A 27 10.56 -2.76 -4.47
CA SER A 27 10.69 -3.87 -3.52
C SER A 27 10.55 -5.25 -4.17
N ILE A 28 9.71 -5.38 -5.22
CA ILE A 28 9.63 -6.63 -6.00
C ILE A 28 10.99 -6.94 -6.66
N GLY A 29 11.63 -5.93 -7.27
CA GLY A 29 12.94 -6.07 -7.88
C GLY A 29 14.02 -6.47 -6.87
N GLN A 30 14.07 -5.78 -5.73
CA GLN A 30 15.04 -6.07 -4.65
C GLN A 30 14.86 -7.48 -4.09
N GLY A 31 13.64 -7.92 -3.81
CA GLY A 31 13.37 -9.27 -3.29
C GLY A 31 13.71 -10.36 -4.30
N ALA A 32 13.35 -10.15 -5.57
CA ALA A 32 13.64 -11.11 -6.64
C ALA A 32 15.14 -11.22 -6.93
N SER A 33 15.88 -10.12 -6.92
CA SER A 33 17.34 -10.13 -7.13
C SER A 33 18.11 -10.80 -6.00
N THR A 34 17.55 -10.87 -4.78
CA THR A 34 18.22 -11.46 -3.61
C THR A 34 18.17 -12.98 -3.61
N ILE A 35 17.02 -13.58 -3.92
CA ILE A 35 16.84 -15.06 -3.84
C ILE A 35 16.31 -15.68 -5.13
N GLY A 36 16.00 -14.91 -6.15
CA GLY A 36 15.43 -15.38 -7.42
C GLY A 36 13.95 -15.74 -7.31
N LEU A 37 13.51 -16.74 -8.07
CA LEU A 37 12.11 -17.21 -8.07
C LEU A 37 11.57 -17.67 -6.70
N PRO A 38 12.34 -18.17 -5.73
CA PRO A 38 11.85 -18.44 -4.37
C PRO A 38 11.19 -17.24 -3.69
N PHE A 39 11.45 -16.01 -4.13
CA PHE A 39 10.74 -14.82 -3.64
C PHE A 39 9.22 -14.89 -3.87
N ILE A 40 8.75 -15.66 -4.86
CA ILE A 40 7.32 -15.93 -5.07
C ILE A 40 6.70 -16.63 -3.86
N ILE A 41 7.43 -17.56 -3.23
CA ILE A 41 6.97 -18.24 -2.01
C ILE A 41 6.85 -17.25 -0.86
N THR A 42 7.87 -16.39 -0.71
CA THR A 42 7.86 -15.31 0.30
C THR A 42 6.64 -14.40 0.12
N MET A 43 6.35 -13.96 -1.09
CA MET A 43 5.17 -13.15 -1.43
C MET A 43 3.86 -13.89 -1.15
N ALA A 44 3.76 -15.18 -1.48
CA ALA A 44 2.56 -15.98 -1.22
C ALA A 44 2.28 -16.10 0.29
N ILE A 45 3.31 -16.31 1.11
CA ILE A 45 3.19 -16.34 2.58
C ILE A 45 2.75 -14.97 3.10
N ALA A 46 3.38 -13.90 2.65
CA ALA A 46 3.05 -12.53 3.03
C ALA A 46 1.61 -12.16 2.64
N CYS A 47 1.17 -12.53 1.44
CA CYS A 47 -0.21 -12.35 0.99
C CYS A 47 -1.20 -13.10 1.88
N ALA A 48 -0.89 -14.36 2.26
CA ALA A 48 -1.73 -15.14 3.16
C ALA A 48 -1.92 -14.44 4.51
N PHE A 49 -0.84 -13.91 5.12
CA PHE A 49 -0.94 -13.13 6.36
C PHE A 49 -1.78 -11.85 6.19
N ASN A 50 -1.64 -11.15 5.07
CA ASN A 50 -2.47 -9.98 4.79
C ASN A 50 -3.95 -10.35 4.59
N ILE A 51 -4.26 -11.52 4.01
CA ILE A 51 -5.64 -12.04 3.92
C ILE A 51 -6.19 -12.35 5.32
N LEU A 52 -5.40 -12.94 6.23
CA LEU A 52 -5.82 -13.17 7.62
C LEU A 52 -6.13 -11.84 8.34
N THR A 53 -5.30 -10.81 8.11
CA THR A 53 -5.53 -9.46 8.61
C THR A 53 -6.81 -8.85 8.01
N ALA A 54 -7.00 -8.96 6.69
CA ALA A 54 -8.21 -8.50 6.02
C ALA A 54 -9.49 -9.15 6.60
N PHE A 55 -9.45 -10.44 6.89
CA PHE A 55 -10.57 -11.13 7.55
C PHE A 55 -10.85 -10.58 8.95
N SER A 56 -9.82 -10.30 9.75
CA SER A 56 -9.98 -9.67 11.07
C SER A 56 -10.64 -8.29 10.95
N ILE A 57 -10.20 -7.48 10.00
CA ILE A 57 -10.80 -6.18 9.67
C ILE A 57 -12.27 -6.33 9.26
N CYS A 58 -12.57 -7.32 8.43
CA CYS A 58 -13.95 -7.57 7.98
C CYS A 58 -14.89 -7.94 9.14
N GLU A 59 -14.43 -8.73 10.11
CA GLU A 59 -15.25 -9.04 11.30
C GLU A 59 -15.47 -7.80 12.16
N LEU A 60 -14.44 -6.99 12.38
CA LEU A 60 -14.55 -5.74 13.13
C LEU A 60 -15.47 -4.73 12.41
N ASN A 61 -15.35 -4.59 11.10
CA ASN A 61 -16.23 -3.74 10.31
C ASN A 61 -17.67 -4.26 10.28
N ALA A 62 -17.86 -5.59 10.30
CA ALA A 62 -19.20 -6.18 10.42
C ALA A 62 -19.86 -5.91 11.78
N LEU A 63 -19.06 -5.77 12.83
CA LEU A 63 -19.51 -5.41 14.17
C LEU A 63 -19.85 -3.92 14.27
N MET A 64 -19.11 -3.05 13.58
CA MET A 64 -19.25 -1.59 13.63
C MET A 64 -19.40 -0.96 12.22
N PRO A 65 -20.46 -1.29 11.44
CA PRO A 65 -20.52 -1.01 10.00
C PRO A 65 -20.76 0.45 9.62
N ASN A 66 -21.17 1.29 10.58
CA ASN A 66 -21.57 2.69 10.33
C ASN A 66 -20.48 3.71 10.68
N LEU A 67 -19.29 3.24 11.06
CA LEU A 67 -18.18 4.09 11.45
C LEU A 67 -17.11 4.10 10.35
N THR A 68 -16.51 5.26 10.15
CA THR A 68 -15.50 5.50 9.11
C THR A 68 -14.12 5.85 9.68
N GLY A 69 -13.95 5.74 11.00
CA GLY A 69 -12.69 6.06 11.69
C GLY A 69 -11.55 5.05 11.45
N GLY A 70 -11.71 4.16 10.48
CA GLY A 70 -10.71 3.12 10.20
C GLY A 70 -10.57 2.17 11.39
N MET A 71 -9.34 1.96 11.85
CA MET A 71 -9.06 1.10 13.02
C MET A 71 -9.36 1.80 14.35
N ALA A 72 -9.41 3.14 14.39
CA ALA A 72 -9.59 3.91 15.61
C ALA A 72 -10.81 3.46 16.43
N GLN A 73 -11.93 3.17 15.78
CA GLN A 73 -13.16 2.77 16.45
C GLN A 73 -13.08 1.43 17.18
N TYR A 74 -12.34 0.49 16.60
CA TYR A 74 -12.16 -0.85 17.17
C TYR A 74 -11.24 -0.80 18.39
N THR A 75 -10.10 -0.15 18.22
CA THR A 75 -9.10 0.03 19.27
C THR A 75 -9.64 0.89 20.41
N LEU A 76 -10.47 1.93 20.13
CA LEU A 76 -11.14 2.70 21.16
C LEU A 76 -12.03 1.83 22.07
N ALA A 77 -12.78 0.89 21.47
CA ALA A 77 -13.66 0.00 22.21
C ALA A 77 -12.88 -1.04 23.05
N CYS A 78 -11.64 -1.35 22.68
CA CYS A 78 -10.83 -2.36 23.35
C CYS A 78 -9.81 -1.78 24.36
N PHE A 79 -9.11 -0.75 23.97
CA PHE A 79 -7.94 -0.21 24.67
C PHE A 79 -8.10 1.26 25.13
N GLY A 80 -9.20 1.90 24.76
CA GLY A 80 -9.48 3.30 25.13
C GLY A 80 -8.85 4.33 24.18
N PRO A 81 -9.05 5.62 24.50
CA PRO A 81 -8.76 6.72 23.57
C PRO A 81 -7.26 6.91 23.31
N PHE A 82 -6.41 6.74 24.32
CA PHE A 82 -4.97 6.95 24.16
C PHE A 82 -4.36 5.99 23.12
N VAL A 83 -4.56 4.69 23.31
CA VAL A 83 -4.02 3.67 22.37
C VAL A 83 -4.63 3.86 20.98
N SER A 84 -5.92 4.16 20.90
CA SER A 84 -6.62 4.40 19.63
C SER A 84 -6.01 5.59 18.86
N ILE A 85 -5.71 6.70 19.54
CA ILE A 85 -5.07 7.87 18.91
C ILE A 85 -3.64 7.51 18.46
N VAL A 86 -2.82 6.92 19.33
CA VAL A 86 -1.43 6.57 19.01
C VAL A 86 -1.36 5.66 17.78
N ILE A 87 -2.19 4.60 17.73
CA ILE A 87 -2.20 3.66 16.62
C ILE A 87 -2.71 4.31 15.33
N THR A 88 -3.78 5.09 15.39
CA THR A 88 -4.38 5.62 14.17
C THR A 88 -3.65 6.87 13.67
N VAL A 89 -3.31 7.81 14.54
CA VAL A 89 -2.58 9.01 14.13
C VAL A 89 -1.13 8.66 13.83
N GLY A 90 -0.44 7.93 14.70
CA GLY A 90 0.95 7.54 14.51
C GLY A 90 1.11 6.50 13.40
N GLY A 91 0.40 5.36 13.51
CA GLY A 91 0.53 4.23 12.60
C GLY A 91 -0.08 4.44 11.21
N TYR A 92 -1.12 5.27 11.09
CA TYR A 92 -1.81 5.47 9.80
C TYR A 92 -1.62 6.86 9.23
N LEU A 93 -2.08 7.90 9.93
CA LEU A 93 -2.07 9.25 9.37
C LEU A 93 -0.64 9.72 9.10
N THR A 94 0.22 9.62 10.11
CA THR A 94 1.60 10.11 10.01
C THR A 94 2.42 9.25 9.03
N CYS A 95 2.41 7.93 9.18
CA CYS A 95 3.16 7.04 8.29
C CYS A 95 2.71 7.18 6.84
N GLN A 96 1.39 7.18 6.59
CA GLN A 96 0.88 7.31 5.23
C GLN A 96 1.14 8.68 4.62
N THR A 97 1.18 9.74 5.44
CA THR A 97 1.52 11.09 4.97
C THR A 97 3.00 11.17 4.57
N ILE A 98 3.89 10.58 5.37
CA ILE A 98 5.33 10.52 5.06
C ILE A 98 5.58 9.66 3.82
N MET A 99 5.02 8.44 3.76
CA MET A 99 5.17 7.54 2.62
C MET A 99 4.57 8.16 1.34
N GLY A 100 3.38 8.77 1.43
CA GLY A 100 2.77 9.47 0.30
C GLY A 100 3.60 10.66 -0.18
N SER A 101 4.26 11.36 0.73
CA SER A 101 5.19 12.44 0.36
C SER A 101 6.40 11.89 -0.42
N SER A 102 6.95 10.75 0.00
CA SER A 102 8.05 10.08 -0.69
C SER A 102 7.64 9.58 -2.08
N GLU A 103 6.46 9.00 -2.21
CA GLU A 103 5.90 8.61 -3.51
C GLU A 103 5.72 9.82 -4.43
N ALA A 104 5.22 10.96 -3.90
CA ALA A 104 5.12 12.20 -4.67
C ALA A 104 6.49 12.70 -5.14
N ALA A 105 7.53 12.59 -4.29
CA ALA A 105 8.90 12.94 -4.66
C ALA A 105 9.43 12.02 -5.78
N MET A 106 9.16 10.71 -5.71
CA MET A 106 9.53 9.77 -6.79
C MET A 106 8.82 10.12 -8.11
N PHE A 107 7.56 10.51 -8.08
CA PHE A 107 6.85 11.03 -9.26
C PHE A 107 7.56 12.25 -9.84
N GLY A 108 7.87 13.22 -9.00
CA GLY A 108 8.54 14.45 -9.43
C GLY A 108 9.90 14.20 -10.03
N ASN A 109 10.71 13.35 -9.41
CA ASN A 109 12.02 12.96 -9.92
C ASN A 109 11.93 12.20 -11.24
N THR A 110 10.99 11.25 -11.35
CA THR A 110 10.76 10.50 -12.60
C THR A 110 10.38 11.46 -13.74
N LEU A 111 9.46 12.40 -13.47
CA LEU A 111 9.01 13.34 -14.50
C LEU A 111 10.12 14.34 -14.89
N SER A 112 10.90 14.82 -13.92
CA SER A 112 12.05 15.69 -14.16
C SER A 112 13.11 14.99 -15.04
N ASN A 113 13.35 13.71 -14.82
CA ASN A 113 14.29 12.92 -15.61
C ASN A 113 13.80 12.65 -17.03
N VAL A 114 12.50 12.59 -17.25
CA VAL A 114 11.89 12.42 -18.59
C VAL A 114 11.87 13.75 -19.36
N LEU A 115 11.61 14.86 -18.68
CA LEU A 115 11.48 16.20 -19.26
C LEU A 115 12.81 16.99 -19.16
N THR A 116 13.91 16.40 -19.59
CA THR A 116 15.27 16.95 -19.46
C THR A 116 15.46 18.34 -20.11
N GLY A 117 14.57 18.76 -21.02
CA GLY A 117 14.61 20.08 -21.65
C GLY A 117 13.94 21.20 -20.84
N VAL A 118 13.33 20.90 -19.69
CA VAL A 118 12.58 21.87 -18.87
C VAL A 118 13.26 22.00 -17.50
N PRO A 119 13.85 23.16 -17.15
CA PRO A 119 14.60 23.33 -15.89
C PRO A 119 13.65 23.52 -14.70
N ILE A 120 12.73 22.58 -14.48
CA ILE A 120 11.80 22.59 -13.34
C ILE A 120 12.24 21.52 -12.34
N PRO A 121 12.48 21.86 -11.05
CA PRO A 121 12.81 20.91 -10.01
C PRO A 121 11.71 19.84 -9.81
N GLY A 122 12.09 18.59 -9.53
CA GLY A 122 11.16 17.49 -9.29
C GLY A 122 10.13 17.81 -8.20
N SER A 123 10.51 18.54 -7.16
CA SER A 123 9.60 18.98 -6.08
C SER A 123 8.40 19.80 -6.58
N VAL A 124 8.57 20.59 -7.63
CA VAL A 124 7.46 21.37 -8.23
C VAL A 124 6.43 20.42 -8.87
N TYR A 125 6.89 19.40 -9.60
CA TYR A 125 5.99 18.39 -10.19
C TYR A 125 5.25 17.61 -9.10
N SER A 126 5.93 17.27 -8.00
CA SER A 126 5.33 16.61 -6.83
C SER A 126 4.22 17.46 -6.22
N ILE A 127 4.48 18.75 -5.98
CA ILE A 127 3.51 19.69 -5.41
C ILE A 127 2.32 19.87 -6.34
N VAL A 128 2.56 20.05 -7.64
CA VAL A 128 1.49 20.17 -8.64
C VAL A 128 0.61 18.93 -8.65
N LEU A 129 1.19 17.72 -8.59
CA LEU A 129 0.43 16.47 -8.48
C LEU A 129 -0.46 16.47 -7.24
N ILE A 130 0.09 16.79 -6.06
CA ILE A 130 -0.67 16.81 -4.80
C ILE A 130 -1.83 17.81 -4.91
N LEU A 131 -1.62 18.99 -5.49
CA LEU A 131 -2.67 20.00 -5.68
C LEU A 131 -3.75 19.56 -6.68
N ILE A 132 -3.38 18.89 -7.76
CA ILE A 132 -4.34 18.31 -8.71
C ILE A 132 -5.20 17.24 -8.01
N LEU A 133 -4.58 16.32 -7.27
CA LEU A 133 -5.30 15.27 -6.55
C LEU A 133 -6.17 15.84 -5.43
N LEU A 134 -5.70 16.87 -4.72
CA LEU A 134 -6.50 17.62 -3.76
C LEU A 134 -7.76 18.17 -4.43
N GLY A 135 -7.61 18.86 -5.55
CA GLY A 135 -8.73 19.39 -6.33
C GLY A 135 -9.71 18.30 -6.73
N LEU A 136 -9.22 17.19 -7.32
CA LEU A 136 -10.07 16.08 -7.76
C LEU A 136 -10.83 15.44 -6.59
N ASN A 137 -10.19 15.23 -5.44
CA ASN A 137 -10.82 14.65 -4.26
C ASN A 137 -11.86 15.58 -3.62
N LEU A 138 -11.72 16.91 -3.73
CA LEU A 138 -12.74 17.85 -3.30
C LEU A 138 -14.04 17.74 -4.11
N PHE A 139 -14.02 17.13 -5.30
CA PHE A 139 -15.22 16.85 -6.09
C PHE A 139 -16.03 15.65 -5.58
N GLY A 140 -15.57 14.95 -4.54
CA GLY A 140 -16.34 13.91 -3.85
C GLY A 140 -16.03 12.49 -4.31
N VAL A 141 -16.74 11.54 -3.71
CA VAL A 141 -16.49 10.09 -3.88
C VAL A 141 -16.65 9.59 -5.32
N ASP A 142 -17.53 10.20 -6.09
CA ASP A 142 -17.74 9.80 -7.50
C ASP A 142 -16.53 10.12 -8.36
N MET A 143 -15.92 11.30 -8.16
CA MET A 143 -14.69 11.68 -8.85
C MET A 143 -13.50 10.85 -8.37
N PHE A 144 -13.35 10.66 -7.05
CA PHE A 144 -12.37 9.76 -6.48
C PHE A 144 -12.45 8.38 -7.14
N ALA A 145 -13.63 7.74 -7.15
CA ALA A 145 -13.81 6.41 -7.72
C ALA A 145 -13.55 6.35 -9.23
N LYS A 146 -13.93 7.40 -9.98
CA LYS A 146 -13.67 7.46 -11.43
C LYS A 146 -12.18 7.49 -11.73
N VAL A 147 -11.43 8.37 -11.06
CA VAL A 147 -9.98 8.46 -11.19
C VAL A 147 -9.34 7.13 -10.78
N GLN A 148 -9.73 6.61 -9.62
CA GLN A 148 -9.17 5.38 -9.07
C GLN A 148 -9.42 4.17 -9.96
N ASN A 149 -10.62 4.01 -10.53
CA ASN A 149 -10.93 2.91 -11.42
C ASN A 149 -10.07 2.95 -12.70
N ILE A 150 -9.94 4.12 -13.33
CA ILE A 150 -9.17 4.26 -14.57
C ILE A 150 -7.69 3.95 -14.30
N VAL A 151 -7.13 4.58 -13.26
CA VAL A 151 -5.70 4.49 -12.97
C VAL A 151 -5.34 3.09 -12.45
N ALA A 152 -6.06 2.56 -11.48
CA ALA A 152 -5.74 1.27 -10.87
C ALA A 152 -5.91 0.10 -11.85
N TYR A 153 -6.96 0.09 -12.68
CA TYR A 153 -7.14 -0.96 -13.67
C TYR A 153 -6.17 -0.84 -14.84
N GLY A 154 -5.83 0.38 -15.25
CA GLY A 154 -4.77 0.62 -16.24
C GLY A 154 -3.41 0.14 -15.74
N LEU A 155 -3.10 0.42 -14.46
CA LEU A 155 -1.87 0.02 -13.80
C LEU A 155 -1.75 -1.51 -13.70
N ILE A 156 -2.72 -2.17 -13.05
CA ILE A 156 -2.65 -3.62 -12.84
C ILE A 156 -2.74 -4.39 -14.16
N GLY A 157 -3.55 -3.92 -15.10
CA GLY A 157 -3.67 -4.53 -16.43
C GLY A 157 -2.37 -4.45 -17.23
N SER A 158 -1.70 -3.29 -17.20
CA SER A 158 -0.41 -3.10 -17.87
C SER A 158 0.70 -3.95 -17.23
N LEU A 159 0.80 -3.96 -15.90
CA LEU A 159 1.80 -4.76 -15.18
C LEU A 159 1.59 -6.27 -15.42
N LEU A 160 0.34 -6.71 -15.37
CA LEU A 160 0.00 -8.10 -15.64
C LEU A 160 0.32 -8.48 -17.09
N PHE A 161 -0.02 -7.62 -18.05
CA PHE A 161 0.31 -7.83 -19.46
C PHE A 161 1.82 -7.95 -19.68
N LEU A 162 2.61 -7.00 -19.20
CA LEU A 162 4.06 -7.02 -19.34
C LEU A 162 4.69 -8.20 -18.59
N GLY A 163 4.19 -8.55 -17.42
CA GLY A 163 4.60 -9.75 -16.69
C GLY A 163 4.33 -11.04 -17.46
N ILE A 164 3.13 -11.18 -18.06
CA ILE A 164 2.78 -12.33 -18.90
C ILE A 164 3.69 -12.39 -20.13
N MET A 165 3.88 -11.28 -20.85
CA MET A 165 4.75 -11.24 -22.04
C MET A 165 6.17 -11.67 -21.72
N GLY A 166 6.73 -11.22 -20.60
CA GLY A 166 8.04 -11.68 -20.14
C GLY A 166 8.07 -13.15 -19.73
N THR A 167 7.00 -13.63 -19.06
CA THR A 167 6.88 -15.04 -18.65
C THR A 167 6.86 -16.00 -19.83
N ILE A 168 6.10 -15.69 -20.90
CA ILE A 168 6.02 -16.52 -22.13
C ILE A 168 7.10 -16.19 -23.16
N LYS A 169 8.06 -15.34 -22.79
CA LYS A 169 9.22 -14.95 -23.62
C LYS A 169 8.85 -14.32 -24.96
N LEU A 170 7.80 -13.50 -24.99
CA LEU A 170 7.36 -12.75 -26.16
C LEU A 170 7.86 -11.29 -26.18
N GLY A 171 8.88 -10.98 -25.41
CA GLY A 171 9.62 -9.71 -25.53
C GLY A 171 10.48 -9.66 -26.80
N THR A 172 10.77 -8.45 -27.26
CA THR A 172 11.68 -8.21 -28.39
C THR A 172 13.16 -8.19 -27.97
N GLY A 173 13.42 -8.14 -26.66
CA GLY A 173 14.75 -8.15 -26.09
C GLY A 173 15.35 -9.56 -26.00
N GLN A 174 16.60 -9.62 -25.60
CA GLN A 174 17.30 -10.90 -25.41
C GLN A 174 16.85 -11.58 -24.12
N VAL A 175 16.54 -12.87 -24.20
CA VAL A 175 16.27 -13.71 -23.03
C VAL A 175 17.60 -14.00 -22.34
N VAL A 176 17.67 -13.74 -21.04
CA VAL A 176 18.85 -13.97 -20.22
C VAL A 176 18.83 -15.40 -19.68
N GLU A 177 19.93 -16.11 -19.82
CA GLU A 177 20.16 -17.39 -19.16
C GLU A 177 20.82 -17.15 -17.80
N GLN A 178 20.05 -17.33 -16.74
CA GLN A 178 20.52 -17.12 -15.37
C GLN A 178 19.88 -18.13 -14.41
N PRO A 179 20.50 -18.40 -13.24
CA PRO A 179 19.95 -19.32 -12.26
C PRO A 179 18.57 -18.82 -11.79
N ALA A 180 17.58 -19.69 -11.85
CA ALA A 180 16.24 -19.38 -11.34
C ALA A 180 16.21 -19.23 -9.81
N VAL A 181 17.12 -19.90 -9.11
CA VAL A 181 17.25 -19.91 -7.65
C VAL A 181 18.64 -19.40 -7.29
N LEU A 182 18.71 -18.27 -6.59
CA LEU A 182 19.96 -17.66 -6.11
C LEU A 182 20.33 -18.16 -4.70
N SER A 183 19.30 -18.48 -3.90
CA SER A 183 19.50 -19.12 -2.60
C SER A 183 18.46 -20.19 -2.38
N SER A 184 18.90 -21.37 -1.94
CA SER A 184 18.06 -22.52 -1.58
C SER A 184 17.88 -22.66 -0.05
N LYS A 185 18.44 -21.75 0.73
CA LYS A 185 18.31 -21.78 2.20
C LYS A 185 16.91 -21.33 2.61
N PRO A 186 16.13 -22.14 3.35
CA PRO A 186 14.80 -21.73 3.83
C PRO A 186 14.83 -20.42 4.64
N GLY A 187 15.93 -20.16 5.37
CA GLY A 187 16.13 -18.92 6.12
C GLY A 187 16.03 -17.65 5.28
N ASP A 188 16.49 -17.69 4.03
CA ASP A 188 16.49 -16.52 3.15
C ASP A 188 15.08 -16.17 2.67
N VAL A 189 14.19 -17.15 2.50
CA VAL A 189 12.77 -16.94 2.25
C VAL A 189 12.11 -16.21 3.40
N PHE A 190 12.44 -16.59 4.64
CA PHE A 190 11.87 -15.97 5.84
C PHE A 190 12.47 -14.59 6.14
N SER A 191 13.74 -14.35 5.84
CA SER A 191 14.40 -13.04 6.06
C SER A 191 13.77 -11.93 5.22
N LEU A 192 13.22 -12.25 4.04
CA LEU A 192 12.55 -11.31 3.15
C LEU A 192 11.04 -11.15 3.40
N LEU A 193 10.48 -11.82 4.43
CA LEU A 193 9.03 -11.72 4.71
C LEU A 193 8.60 -10.29 5.03
N GLY A 194 9.42 -9.50 5.71
CA GLY A 194 9.12 -8.09 5.99
C GLY A 194 8.98 -7.27 4.71
N LEU A 195 9.92 -7.44 3.76
CA LEU A 195 9.88 -6.80 2.45
C LEU A 195 8.66 -7.28 1.65
N ALA A 196 8.40 -8.58 1.62
CA ALA A 196 7.25 -9.14 0.90
C ALA A 196 5.90 -8.72 1.53
N PHE A 197 5.84 -8.56 2.85
CA PHE A 197 4.63 -8.10 3.53
C PHE A 197 4.27 -6.68 3.12
N PHE A 198 5.26 -5.82 2.94
CA PHE A 198 5.06 -4.46 2.42
C PHE A 198 4.32 -4.44 1.07
N LEU A 199 4.52 -5.45 0.23
CA LEU A 199 3.87 -5.58 -1.07
C LEU A 199 2.34 -5.77 -1.01
N PHE A 200 1.75 -5.94 0.17
CA PHE A 200 0.33 -6.23 0.38
C PHE A 200 -0.33 -5.34 1.44
N ILE A 201 0.40 -4.40 2.05
CA ILE A 201 -0.13 -3.47 3.05
C ILE A 201 -1.05 -2.46 2.40
N GLY A 202 -2.21 -2.18 3.03
CA GLY A 202 -3.06 -1.05 2.66
C GLY A 202 -4.50 -1.41 2.25
N VAL A 203 -4.85 -2.70 2.17
CA VAL A 203 -6.21 -3.12 1.78
C VAL A 203 -7.29 -2.60 2.74
N GLU A 204 -6.95 -2.32 3.98
CA GLU A 204 -7.85 -1.77 5.01
C GLU A 204 -8.32 -0.34 4.72
N PHE A 205 -7.66 0.39 3.82
CA PHE A 205 -8.14 1.70 3.37
C PHE A 205 -9.46 1.64 2.59
N ILE A 206 -9.98 0.44 2.34
CA ILE A 206 -11.36 0.21 1.89
C ILE A 206 -12.36 0.48 3.02
N VAL A 207 -11.99 0.27 4.30
CA VAL A 207 -12.91 0.43 5.45
C VAL A 207 -13.47 1.86 5.58
N PRO A 208 -12.67 2.92 5.50
CA PRO A 208 -13.17 4.30 5.62
C PRO A 208 -14.23 4.68 4.58
N ILE A 209 -14.21 4.02 3.43
CA ILE A 209 -15.20 4.24 2.36
C ILE A 209 -16.34 3.21 2.36
N SER A 210 -16.37 2.28 3.30
CA SER A 210 -17.33 1.17 3.36
C SER A 210 -18.78 1.63 3.45
N THR A 211 -19.04 2.77 4.11
CA THR A 211 -20.39 3.38 4.21
C THR A 211 -20.92 3.87 2.86
N GLN A 212 -20.06 4.11 1.90
CA GLN A 212 -20.39 4.56 0.55
C GLN A 212 -20.54 3.38 -0.44
N VAL A 213 -20.37 2.15 0.03
CA VAL A 213 -20.44 0.93 -0.78
C VAL A 213 -21.86 0.37 -0.83
N LYS A 214 -22.28 -0.11 -1.98
CA LYS A 214 -23.54 -0.87 -2.13
C LYS A 214 -23.33 -2.30 -1.61
N ASN A 215 -24.10 -2.71 -0.59
CA ASN A 215 -23.99 -3.99 0.11
C ASN A 215 -22.58 -4.22 0.72
N PRO A 216 -22.13 -3.35 1.64
CA PRO A 216 -20.76 -3.37 2.17
C PRO A 216 -20.41 -4.70 2.86
N ARG A 217 -21.40 -5.34 3.52
CA ARG A 217 -21.25 -6.61 4.25
C ARG A 217 -20.66 -7.74 3.44
N LYS A 218 -20.96 -7.80 2.12
CA LYS A 218 -20.44 -8.83 1.21
C LYS A 218 -19.31 -8.30 0.35
N LYS A 219 -19.44 -7.06 -0.15
CA LYS A 219 -18.52 -6.51 -1.14
C LYS A 219 -17.20 -6.04 -0.56
N VAL A 220 -17.18 -5.57 0.69
CA VAL A 220 -15.92 -5.14 1.33
C VAL A 220 -14.99 -6.33 1.57
N PRO A 221 -15.40 -7.42 2.25
CA PRO A 221 -14.55 -8.60 2.40
C PRO A 221 -14.09 -9.19 1.06
N LEU A 222 -15.03 -9.34 0.13
CA LEU A 222 -14.74 -9.90 -1.20
C LEU A 222 -13.75 -9.01 -1.97
N GLY A 223 -13.92 -7.69 -1.93
CA GLY A 223 -13.04 -6.74 -2.58
C GLY A 223 -11.63 -6.75 -2.01
N MET A 224 -11.48 -6.85 -0.68
CA MET A 224 -10.17 -6.96 -0.02
C MET A 224 -9.42 -8.21 -0.49
N VAL A 225 -10.07 -9.37 -0.47
CA VAL A 225 -9.43 -10.64 -0.91
C VAL A 225 -9.09 -10.61 -2.40
N ILE A 226 -10.02 -10.15 -3.25
CA ILE A 226 -9.77 -10.04 -4.70
C ILE A 226 -8.59 -9.11 -4.97
N SER A 227 -8.48 -7.97 -4.27
CA SER A 227 -7.36 -7.04 -4.43
C SER A 227 -6.03 -7.72 -4.10
N LEU A 228 -5.93 -8.39 -2.96
CA LEU A 228 -4.70 -9.07 -2.54
C LEU A 228 -4.30 -10.21 -3.49
N VAL A 229 -5.25 -11.04 -3.91
CA VAL A 229 -4.99 -12.13 -4.85
C VAL A 229 -4.61 -11.60 -6.24
N ALA A 230 -5.28 -10.57 -6.73
CA ALA A 230 -4.95 -9.97 -8.02
C ALA A 230 -3.54 -9.37 -8.03
N ILE A 231 -3.14 -8.72 -6.92
CA ILE A 231 -1.79 -8.19 -6.75
C ILE A 231 -0.76 -9.33 -6.72
N LEU A 232 -1.00 -10.40 -5.96
CA LEU A 232 -0.11 -11.56 -5.91
C LEU A 232 0.09 -12.17 -7.30
N VAL A 233 -0.99 -12.39 -8.04
CA VAL A 233 -0.93 -12.96 -9.40
C VAL A 233 -0.10 -12.06 -10.32
N MET A 234 -0.33 -10.76 -10.29
CA MET A 234 0.44 -9.79 -11.07
C MET A 234 1.93 -9.83 -10.70
N GLN A 235 2.26 -9.85 -9.41
CA GLN A 235 3.65 -9.88 -8.92
C GLN A 235 4.36 -11.18 -9.28
N ILE A 236 3.68 -12.33 -9.26
CA ILE A 236 4.22 -13.61 -9.73
C ILE A 236 4.68 -13.51 -11.18
N PHE A 237 3.82 -13.02 -12.08
CA PHE A 237 4.18 -12.85 -13.49
C PHE A 237 5.32 -11.85 -13.68
N MET A 238 5.36 -10.78 -12.88
CA MET A 238 6.47 -9.81 -12.92
C MET A 238 7.81 -10.45 -12.52
N VAL A 239 7.85 -11.23 -11.43
CA VAL A 239 9.08 -11.89 -10.97
C VAL A 239 9.56 -12.94 -11.98
N ILE A 240 8.64 -13.73 -12.57
CA ILE A 240 9.00 -14.67 -13.63
C ILE A 240 9.50 -13.91 -14.88
N GLY A 241 8.84 -12.82 -15.26
CA GLY A 241 9.30 -11.95 -16.34
C GLY A 241 10.69 -11.39 -16.10
N PHE A 242 10.98 -10.92 -14.87
CA PHE A 242 12.33 -10.47 -14.48
C PHE A 242 13.37 -11.58 -14.67
N SER A 243 13.07 -12.81 -14.25
CA SER A 243 14.00 -13.94 -14.38
C SER A 243 14.40 -14.25 -15.82
N HIS A 244 13.60 -13.85 -16.81
CA HIS A 244 13.86 -14.12 -18.22
C HIS A 244 14.54 -12.97 -18.97
N TYR A 245 14.39 -11.73 -18.50
CA TYR A 245 14.86 -10.57 -19.28
C TYR A 245 15.82 -9.66 -18.52
N THR A 246 15.90 -9.75 -17.19
CA THR A 246 16.70 -8.81 -16.40
C THR A 246 17.72 -9.56 -15.57
N PRO A 247 19.03 -9.36 -15.79
CA PRO A 247 20.08 -9.94 -14.94
C PRO A 247 19.83 -9.57 -13.48
N TRP A 248 19.98 -10.55 -12.58
CA TRP A 248 19.69 -10.35 -11.15
C TRP A 248 20.57 -9.29 -10.48
N ASP A 249 21.84 -9.19 -10.88
CA ASP A 249 22.78 -8.19 -10.41
C ASP A 249 22.36 -6.77 -10.83
N GLU A 250 21.97 -6.58 -12.08
CA GLU A 250 21.45 -5.30 -12.55
C GLU A 250 20.11 -4.94 -11.88
N LEU A 251 19.24 -5.93 -11.68
CA LEU A 251 17.95 -5.73 -11.02
C LEU A 251 18.12 -5.28 -9.57
N GLY A 252 19.11 -5.85 -8.85
CA GLY A 252 19.37 -5.57 -7.44
C GLY A 252 19.90 -4.16 -7.17
N VAL A 253 20.72 -3.62 -8.08
CA VAL A 253 21.28 -2.26 -7.95
C VAL A 253 20.41 -1.18 -8.57
N SER A 254 19.38 -1.55 -9.33
CA SER A 254 18.50 -0.60 -9.99
C SER A 254 17.59 0.10 -8.99
N THR A 255 17.53 1.43 -9.02
CA THR A 255 16.55 2.24 -8.29
C THR A 255 15.16 2.20 -8.91
N VAL A 256 15.05 1.71 -10.15
CA VAL A 256 13.79 1.61 -10.93
C VAL A 256 13.71 0.27 -11.68
N PRO A 257 13.75 -0.88 -10.97
CA PRO A 257 13.87 -2.21 -11.56
C PRO A 257 12.78 -2.54 -12.58
N HIS A 258 11.58 -2.01 -12.39
CA HIS A 258 10.46 -2.17 -13.32
C HIS A 258 10.68 -1.43 -14.65
N ILE A 259 11.31 -0.24 -14.63
CA ILE A 259 11.65 0.50 -15.87
C ILE A 259 12.80 -0.21 -16.59
N LEU A 260 13.80 -0.70 -15.85
CA LEU A 260 14.89 -1.53 -16.40
C LEU A 260 14.31 -2.76 -17.11
N TYR A 261 13.42 -3.51 -16.44
CA TYR A 261 12.73 -4.64 -17.06
C TYR A 261 11.99 -4.25 -18.34
N GLY A 262 11.22 -3.16 -18.31
CA GLY A 262 10.53 -2.68 -19.50
C GLY A 262 11.47 -2.36 -20.65
N SER A 263 12.63 -1.75 -20.36
CA SER A 263 13.65 -1.42 -21.36
C SER A 263 14.28 -2.67 -21.97
N LEU A 264 14.53 -3.69 -21.18
CA LEU A 264 15.08 -4.97 -21.64
C LEU A 264 14.04 -5.81 -22.39
N LEU A 265 12.75 -5.67 -22.04
CA LEU A 265 11.66 -6.43 -22.69
C LEU A 265 11.28 -5.87 -24.07
N TYR A 266 11.10 -4.54 -24.19
CA TYR A 266 10.62 -3.88 -25.41
C TYR A 266 11.39 -2.61 -25.80
N GLY A 267 12.64 -2.47 -25.35
CA GLY A 267 13.49 -1.33 -25.67
C GLY A 267 12.86 -0.01 -25.23
N LYS A 268 12.98 1.01 -26.06
CA LYS A 268 12.45 2.37 -25.78
C LYS A 268 10.94 2.39 -25.51
N VAL A 269 10.16 1.54 -26.18
CA VAL A 269 8.72 1.45 -25.97
C VAL A 269 8.43 0.93 -24.56
N GLY A 270 9.14 -0.10 -24.11
CA GLY A 270 9.01 -0.65 -22.76
C GLY A 270 9.43 0.35 -21.68
N THR A 271 10.50 1.12 -21.93
CA THR A 271 10.92 2.19 -21.02
C THR A 271 9.79 3.23 -20.83
N ILE A 272 9.24 3.75 -21.94
CA ILE A 272 8.16 4.74 -21.88
C ILE A 272 6.92 4.15 -21.19
N TRP A 273 6.56 2.92 -21.53
CA TRP A 273 5.39 2.26 -20.94
C TRP A 273 5.54 2.09 -19.43
N MET A 274 6.69 1.55 -18.97
CA MET A 274 6.94 1.37 -17.54
C MET A 274 7.09 2.70 -16.78
N THR A 275 7.61 3.74 -17.41
CA THR A 275 7.61 5.09 -16.84
C THR A 275 6.19 5.61 -16.62
N VAL A 276 5.31 5.46 -17.60
CA VAL A 276 3.89 5.83 -17.44
C VAL A 276 3.22 5.01 -16.33
N ILE A 277 3.49 3.71 -16.24
CA ILE A 277 2.99 2.85 -15.15
C ILE A 277 3.48 3.36 -13.79
N SER A 278 4.75 3.71 -13.66
CA SER A 278 5.33 4.28 -12.43
C SER A 278 4.58 5.56 -12.00
N LEU A 279 4.34 6.46 -12.93
CA LEU A 279 3.57 7.68 -12.67
C LEU A 279 2.12 7.37 -12.26
N LEU A 280 1.46 6.42 -12.94
CA LEU A 280 0.10 5.99 -12.58
C LEU A 280 0.06 5.32 -11.20
N ALA A 281 1.09 4.58 -10.80
CA ALA A 281 1.19 3.96 -9.48
C ALA A 281 1.15 5.03 -8.39
N VAL A 282 1.95 6.08 -8.51
CA VAL A 282 1.94 7.20 -7.55
C VAL A 282 0.58 7.90 -7.52
N ILE A 283 0.00 8.21 -8.68
CA ILE A 283 -1.32 8.86 -8.76
C ILE A 283 -2.37 8.03 -8.02
N SER A 284 -2.39 6.72 -8.25
CA SER A 284 -3.34 5.78 -7.64
C SER A 284 -3.20 5.72 -6.12
N THR A 285 -1.96 5.58 -5.64
CA THR A 285 -1.64 5.50 -4.21
C THR A 285 -2.00 6.79 -3.49
N LEU A 286 -1.55 7.95 -4.00
CA LEU A 286 -1.85 9.24 -3.40
C LEU A 286 -3.34 9.58 -3.42
N ASN A 287 -4.04 9.28 -4.52
CA ASN A 287 -5.48 9.51 -4.62
C ASN A 287 -6.24 8.73 -3.53
N THR A 288 -5.90 7.45 -3.35
CA THR A 288 -6.52 6.61 -2.31
C THR A 288 -6.12 7.06 -0.91
N ALA A 289 -4.84 7.33 -0.67
CA ALA A 289 -4.34 7.76 0.64
C ALA A 289 -5.02 9.05 1.10
N MET A 290 -4.99 10.09 0.29
CA MET A 290 -5.56 11.41 0.61
C MET A 290 -7.06 11.31 0.92
N PHE A 291 -7.81 10.59 0.08
CA PHE A 291 -9.26 10.46 0.27
C PHE A 291 -9.59 9.64 1.52
N SER A 292 -8.94 8.50 1.72
CA SER A 292 -9.21 7.61 2.85
C SER A 292 -8.81 8.22 4.18
N ILE A 293 -7.66 8.90 4.26
CA ILE A 293 -7.23 9.59 5.48
C ILE A 293 -8.23 10.70 5.85
N ALA A 294 -8.73 11.46 4.87
CA ALA A 294 -9.76 12.46 5.14
C ALA A 294 -11.03 11.85 5.75
N GLN A 295 -11.44 10.66 5.28
CA GLN A 295 -12.56 9.92 5.85
C GLN A 295 -12.25 9.40 7.26
N ILE A 296 -11.02 8.90 7.50
CA ILE A 296 -10.56 8.45 8.84
C ILE A 296 -10.63 9.61 9.82
N CYS A 297 -10.06 10.78 9.49
CA CYS A 297 -10.11 11.97 10.34
C CYS A 297 -11.56 12.36 10.68
N SER A 298 -12.44 12.36 9.69
CA SER A 298 -13.88 12.65 9.92
C SER A 298 -14.55 11.60 10.81
N GLY A 299 -14.19 10.33 10.64
CA GLY A 299 -14.69 9.23 11.47
C GLY A 299 -14.18 9.30 12.91
N MET A 300 -12.90 9.62 13.10
CA MET A 300 -12.32 9.84 14.44
C MET A 300 -12.95 11.02 15.16
N ALA A 301 -13.27 12.10 14.44
CA ALA A 301 -13.98 13.23 15.01
C ALA A 301 -15.41 12.87 15.46
N LYS A 302 -16.12 11.98 14.73
CA LYS A 302 -17.44 11.49 15.13
C LYS A 302 -17.42 10.70 16.44
N ILE A 303 -16.34 10.00 16.73
CA ILE A 303 -16.13 9.25 17.98
C ILE A 303 -15.31 10.05 19.01
N GLN A 304 -15.23 11.37 18.84
CA GLN A 304 -14.60 12.32 19.76
C GLN A 304 -13.09 12.10 20.00
N LEU A 305 -12.38 11.47 19.09
CA LEU A 305 -10.92 11.30 19.13
C LEU A 305 -10.17 12.46 18.44
N LEU A 306 -10.84 13.23 17.60
CA LEU A 306 -10.32 14.43 16.95
C LEU A 306 -11.33 15.59 17.10
N PRO A 307 -10.85 16.85 16.95
CA PRO A 307 -11.74 18.01 16.99
C PRO A 307 -12.89 17.93 15.95
N SER A 308 -14.07 18.44 16.31
CA SER A 308 -15.26 18.41 15.47
C SER A 308 -15.11 19.10 14.12
N VAL A 309 -14.13 19.98 13.96
CA VAL A 309 -13.82 20.65 12.69
C VAL A 309 -13.57 19.66 11.55
N PHE A 310 -13.01 18.46 11.85
CA PHE A 310 -12.76 17.41 10.87
C PHE A 310 -14.04 16.76 10.32
N MET A 311 -15.20 16.98 10.95
CA MET A 311 -16.50 16.54 10.44
C MET A 311 -17.06 17.48 9.35
N ARG A 312 -16.48 18.68 9.17
CA ARG A 312 -16.95 19.64 8.17
C ARG A 312 -16.80 19.08 6.77
N LYS A 313 -17.89 19.09 6.04
CA LYS A 313 -17.96 18.62 4.65
C LYS A 313 -18.24 19.79 3.70
N ASN A 314 -17.70 19.69 2.49
CA ASN A 314 -18.04 20.61 1.42
C ASN A 314 -19.44 20.28 0.83
N LYS A 315 -19.91 21.08 -0.14
CA LYS A 315 -21.21 20.89 -0.82
C LYS A 315 -21.35 19.52 -1.51
N ARG A 316 -20.24 18.80 -1.74
CA ARG A 316 -20.18 17.47 -2.38
C ARG A 316 -20.00 16.33 -1.39
N GLY A 317 -20.07 16.60 -0.09
CA GLY A 317 -20.00 15.60 0.97
C GLY A 317 -18.58 15.17 1.37
N THR A 318 -17.51 15.77 0.81
CA THR A 318 -16.13 15.44 1.16
C THR A 318 -15.71 16.13 2.45
N PRO A 319 -15.09 15.41 3.42
CA PRO A 319 -14.52 16.00 4.64
C PRO A 319 -13.22 16.75 4.29
N TYR A 320 -13.35 18.02 3.92
CA TYR A 320 -12.28 18.80 3.33
C TYR A 320 -11.15 19.18 4.29
N VAL A 321 -11.42 19.27 5.60
CA VAL A 321 -10.41 19.68 6.59
C VAL A 321 -9.28 18.63 6.70
N GLY A 322 -9.64 17.35 6.81
CA GLY A 322 -8.67 16.26 6.82
C GLY A 322 -7.89 16.17 5.51
N LEU A 323 -8.57 16.39 4.37
CA LEU A 323 -7.95 16.38 3.06
C LEU A 323 -6.93 17.51 2.89
N LEU A 324 -7.25 18.73 3.33
CA LEU A 324 -6.35 19.88 3.31
C LEU A 324 -5.13 19.66 4.23
N LEU A 325 -5.37 19.10 5.43
CA LEU A 325 -4.28 18.81 6.37
C LEU A 325 -3.25 17.85 5.76
N VAL A 326 -3.72 16.75 5.17
CA VAL A 326 -2.82 15.74 4.56
C VAL A 326 -2.08 16.33 3.36
N ALA A 327 -2.77 17.06 2.48
CA ALA A 327 -2.13 17.71 1.35
C ALA A 327 -1.07 18.72 1.80
N ALA A 328 -1.38 19.57 2.79
CA ALA A 328 -0.44 20.56 3.33
C ALA A 328 0.78 19.89 3.97
N ALA A 329 0.59 18.80 4.74
CA ALA A 329 1.66 18.05 5.34
C ALA A 329 2.57 17.38 4.28
N MET A 330 1.99 16.76 3.25
CA MET A 330 2.75 16.18 2.14
C MET A 330 3.57 17.24 1.38
N ILE A 331 2.97 18.41 1.11
CA ILE A 331 3.66 19.53 0.45
C ILE A 331 4.82 20.02 1.33
N LEU A 332 4.59 20.20 2.63
CA LEU A 332 5.63 20.66 3.57
C LEU A 332 6.81 19.69 3.59
N ILE A 333 6.56 18.37 3.69
CA ILE A 333 7.61 17.34 3.66
C ILE A 333 8.40 17.39 2.34
N ASN A 334 7.73 17.61 1.20
CA ASN A 334 8.42 17.75 -0.10
C ASN A 334 9.29 19.01 -0.17
N ILE A 335 8.83 20.13 0.39
CA ILE A 335 9.58 21.40 0.41
C ILE A 335 10.82 21.29 1.32
N THR A 336 10.71 20.60 2.46
CA THR A 336 11.82 20.44 3.39
C THR A 336 12.91 19.46 2.94
N GLY A 337 12.67 18.71 1.86
CA GLY A 337 13.61 17.72 1.34
C GLY A 337 13.72 16.45 2.20
N LEU A 338 12.85 16.27 3.21
CA LEU A 338 12.83 15.05 4.03
C LEU A 338 12.47 13.77 3.25
N SER A 339 12.01 13.89 2.01
CA SER A 339 11.70 12.79 1.10
C SER A 339 12.84 12.48 0.12
N THR A 340 14.09 12.75 0.49
CA THR A 340 15.27 12.42 -0.32
C THR A 340 15.52 10.89 -0.36
N SER A 341 16.21 10.43 -1.40
CA SER A 341 16.48 9.00 -1.64
C SER A 341 17.17 8.29 -0.47
N ASP A 342 18.10 8.97 0.23
CA ASP A 342 18.88 8.39 1.31
C ASP A 342 18.03 8.09 2.56
N GLN A 343 16.94 8.85 2.76
CA GLN A 343 16.02 8.65 3.89
C GLN A 343 14.81 7.79 3.53
N LEU A 344 14.57 7.54 2.24
CA LEU A 344 13.37 6.84 1.76
C LEU A 344 13.27 5.43 2.32
N THR A 345 14.34 4.66 2.27
CA THR A 345 14.37 3.28 2.79
C THR A 345 14.10 3.25 4.30
N PHE A 346 14.72 4.16 5.06
CA PHE A 346 14.47 4.30 6.50
C PHE A 346 13.01 4.62 6.80
N LEU A 347 12.42 5.58 6.08
CA LEU A 347 11.02 5.98 6.26
C LEU A 347 10.06 4.84 5.91
N ILE A 348 10.32 4.09 4.83
CA ILE A 348 9.53 2.92 4.43
C ILE A 348 9.57 1.85 5.53
N LEU A 349 10.76 1.46 6.00
CA LEU A 349 10.91 0.42 7.02
C LEU A 349 10.29 0.81 8.36
N THR A 350 10.48 2.06 8.79
CA THR A 350 9.87 2.60 10.01
C THR A 350 8.35 2.63 9.88
N GLY A 351 7.82 3.11 8.76
CA GLY A 351 6.39 3.13 8.48
C GLY A 351 5.80 1.71 8.46
N CYS A 352 6.47 0.75 7.82
CA CYS A 352 6.05 -0.65 7.80
C CYS A 352 6.00 -1.25 9.21
N THR A 353 7.00 -0.98 10.04
CA THR A 353 7.04 -1.49 11.42
C THR A 353 5.85 -0.98 12.23
N PHE A 354 5.56 0.33 12.18
CA PHE A 354 4.39 0.91 12.85
C PHE A 354 3.08 0.35 12.30
N TRP A 355 3.01 0.11 11.01
CA TRP A 355 1.82 -0.42 10.36
C TRP A 355 1.55 -1.87 10.78
N ILE A 356 2.57 -2.73 10.76
CA ILE A 356 2.47 -4.11 11.23
C ILE A 356 2.09 -4.16 12.72
N PHE A 357 2.64 -3.27 13.54
CA PHE A 357 2.25 -3.15 14.95
C PHE A 357 0.75 -2.81 15.09
N SER A 358 0.24 -1.92 14.26
CA SER A 358 -1.19 -1.60 14.21
C SER A 358 -2.05 -2.83 13.86
N TYR A 359 -1.56 -3.72 12.99
CA TYR A 359 -2.25 -4.97 12.66
C TYR A 359 -2.25 -5.97 13.84
N ILE A 360 -1.18 -6.00 14.65
CA ILE A 360 -1.17 -6.81 15.89
C ILE A 360 -2.28 -6.33 16.82
N ILE A 361 -2.40 -5.03 17.06
CA ILE A 361 -3.46 -4.46 17.90
C ILE A 361 -4.84 -4.80 17.33
N LEU A 362 -5.02 -4.75 16.04
CA LEU A 362 -6.28 -5.08 15.37
C LEU A 362 -6.70 -6.56 15.57
N HIS A 363 -5.74 -7.48 15.56
CA HIS A 363 -6.00 -8.88 15.89
C HIS A 363 -6.39 -9.04 17.37
N PHE A 364 -5.76 -8.29 18.30
CA PHE A 364 -6.20 -8.23 19.70
C PHE A 364 -7.61 -7.67 19.84
N ASP A 365 -7.98 -6.63 19.06
CA ASP A 365 -9.33 -6.08 19.06
C ASP A 365 -10.39 -7.16 18.75
N VAL A 366 -10.12 -8.05 17.78
CA VAL A 366 -11.02 -9.18 17.48
C VAL A 366 -11.18 -10.10 18.68
N LEU A 367 -10.09 -10.51 19.33
CA LEU A 367 -10.11 -11.41 20.47
C LEU A 367 -10.86 -10.80 21.66
N ILE A 368 -10.59 -9.53 21.97
CA ILE A 368 -11.21 -8.80 23.07
C ILE A 368 -12.70 -8.61 22.80
N LEU A 369 -13.10 -8.16 21.60
CA LEU A 369 -14.50 -7.92 21.28
C LEU A 369 -15.31 -9.22 21.15
N ARG A 370 -14.70 -10.32 20.78
CA ARG A 370 -15.35 -11.64 20.85
C ARG A 370 -15.67 -12.04 22.30
N LYS A 371 -14.75 -11.76 23.24
CA LYS A 371 -14.94 -12.05 24.65
C LYS A 371 -15.93 -11.10 25.33
N ARG A 372 -15.85 -9.79 25.02
CA ARG A 372 -16.74 -8.76 25.62
C ARG A 372 -18.14 -8.77 25.05
N LEU A 373 -18.28 -9.06 23.76
CA LEU A 373 -19.55 -8.99 23.02
C LEU A 373 -19.84 -10.33 22.29
N PRO A 374 -19.99 -11.44 23.01
CA PRO A 374 -20.14 -12.77 22.40
C PRO A 374 -21.43 -12.93 21.60
N LYS A 375 -22.51 -12.22 21.98
CA LYS A 375 -23.82 -12.28 21.35
C LYS A 375 -24.07 -11.16 20.33
N ALA A 376 -23.12 -10.24 20.12
CA ALA A 376 -23.31 -9.15 19.16
C ALA A 376 -23.45 -9.71 17.73
N PRO A 377 -24.42 -9.17 16.95
CA PRO A 377 -24.64 -9.64 15.59
C PRO A 377 -23.44 -9.30 14.72
N ARG A 378 -22.86 -10.30 14.10
CA ARG A 378 -21.79 -10.19 13.13
C ARG A 378 -22.23 -10.75 11.79
N THR A 379 -22.31 -9.92 10.78
CA THR A 379 -22.67 -10.36 9.42
C THR A 379 -21.56 -11.09 8.71
N PHE A 380 -20.33 -10.91 9.17
CA PHE A 380 -19.15 -11.67 8.82
C PHE A 380 -18.44 -12.10 10.11
N LYS A 381 -18.13 -13.38 10.22
CA LYS A 381 -17.40 -13.96 11.35
C LYS A 381 -16.24 -14.78 10.79
N LEU A 382 -15.05 -14.53 11.31
CA LEU A 382 -13.84 -15.26 10.94
C LEU A 382 -14.05 -16.78 11.10
N PRO A 383 -13.64 -17.57 10.11
CA PRO A 383 -13.56 -19.02 10.28
C PRO A 383 -12.53 -19.40 11.35
N PHE A 384 -12.57 -20.62 11.83
CA PHE A 384 -11.64 -21.18 12.83
C PHE A 384 -11.53 -20.41 14.15
N GLY A 385 -12.51 -19.60 14.51
CA GLY A 385 -12.59 -18.94 15.81
C GLY A 385 -11.42 -17.99 16.11
N PRO A 386 -10.72 -18.13 17.27
CA PRO A 386 -9.61 -17.26 17.65
C PRO A 386 -8.28 -17.59 16.95
N LEU A 387 -8.21 -18.70 16.20
CA LEU A 387 -6.96 -19.18 15.60
C LEU A 387 -6.37 -18.16 14.61
N ILE A 388 -7.19 -17.59 13.74
CA ILE A 388 -6.74 -16.60 12.75
C ILE A 388 -6.12 -15.36 13.42
N PRO A 389 -6.78 -14.69 14.39
CA PRO A 389 -6.14 -13.58 15.09
C PRO A 389 -4.85 -13.96 15.80
N ILE A 390 -4.76 -15.15 16.43
CA ILE A 390 -3.55 -15.61 17.09
C ILE A 390 -2.41 -15.80 16.09
N ILE A 391 -2.67 -16.47 14.98
CA ILE A 391 -1.68 -16.63 13.89
C ILE A 391 -1.26 -15.26 13.35
N GLY A 392 -2.21 -14.33 13.20
CA GLY A 392 -1.92 -12.96 12.76
C GLY A 392 -1.00 -12.22 13.74
N ILE A 393 -1.22 -12.32 15.05
CA ILE A 393 -0.35 -11.71 16.06
C ILE A 393 1.07 -12.29 15.99
N ILE A 394 1.19 -13.62 15.97
CA ILE A 394 2.50 -14.29 15.91
C ILE A 394 3.23 -13.95 14.60
N GLY A 395 2.54 -14.04 13.46
CA GLY A 395 3.13 -13.76 12.16
C GLY A 395 3.57 -12.31 12.00
N ASN A 396 2.73 -11.36 12.42
CA ASN A 396 3.09 -9.93 12.40
C ASN A 396 4.25 -9.63 13.38
N GLY A 397 4.28 -10.24 14.55
CA GLY A 397 5.40 -10.14 15.50
C GLY A 397 6.71 -10.67 14.91
N PHE A 398 6.65 -11.82 14.24
CA PHE A 398 7.80 -12.39 13.52
C PHE A 398 8.31 -11.47 12.40
N MET A 399 7.40 -10.81 11.66
CA MET A 399 7.79 -9.87 10.61
C MET A 399 8.47 -8.62 11.17
N ILE A 400 7.97 -8.05 12.28
CA ILE A 400 8.64 -6.92 12.95
C ILE A 400 10.05 -7.31 13.38
N TYR A 401 10.21 -8.50 13.96
CA TYR A 401 11.52 -9.01 14.37
C TYR A 401 12.50 -9.08 13.17
N ASN A 402 12.06 -9.62 12.04
CA ASN A 402 12.91 -9.72 10.85
C ASN A 402 13.26 -8.34 10.24
N ILE A 403 12.34 -7.37 10.24
CA ILE A 403 12.63 -6.00 9.81
C ILE A 403 13.70 -5.37 10.70
N ALA A 404 13.59 -5.52 12.02
CA ALA A 404 14.54 -4.97 12.98
C ALA A 404 15.94 -5.60 12.80
N VAL A 405 16.02 -6.91 12.61
CA VAL A 405 17.29 -7.62 12.35
C VAL A 405 17.92 -7.17 11.04
N SER A 406 17.17 -7.11 9.96
CA SER A 406 17.65 -6.67 8.65
C SER A 406 18.20 -5.23 8.70
N TYR A 407 17.52 -4.34 9.42
CA TYR A 407 17.96 -2.96 9.59
C TYR A 407 19.27 -2.85 10.38
N THR A 408 19.43 -3.67 11.42
CA THR A 408 20.66 -3.69 12.22
C THR A 408 21.86 -4.17 11.39
N HIS A 409 21.66 -5.15 10.53
CA HIS A 409 22.71 -5.64 9.63
C HIS A 409 23.10 -4.62 8.55
N LEU A 410 22.13 -3.91 7.95
CA LEU A 410 22.40 -2.85 7.00
C LEU A 410 23.23 -1.72 7.62
N ARG A 411 22.90 -1.28 8.83
CA ARG A 411 23.66 -0.24 9.54
C ARG A 411 25.07 -0.67 9.95
N ALA A 412 25.27 -1.95 10.27
CA ALA A 412 26.58 -2.48 10.63
C ALA A 412 27.56 -2.50 9.43
N HIS A 413 27.04 -2.56 8.20
CA HIS A 413 27.84 -2.47 6.98
C HIS A 413 28.09 -1.04 6.49
N GLU A 414 27.31 -0.05 6.96
CA GLU A 414 27.46 1.36 6.60
C GLU A 414 28.38 2.15 7.55
N THR A 415 28.77 1.60 8.70
CA THR A 415 29.77 2.22 9.58
C THR A 415 31.15 1.77 9.12
N PRO A 416 31.96 2.67 8.49
CA PRO A 416 33.38 2.38 8.28
C PRO A 416 34.03 2.21 9.65
N GLU A 417 34.78 1.15 9.83
CA GLU A 417 35.72 1.04 10.95
C GLU A 417 36.67 2.23 10.88
N HIS A 418 36.60 3.13 11.87
CA HIS A 418 37.62 4.12 12.17
C HIS A 418 38.70 3.53 13.07
#